data_0343b70759f67fbbf817d3d68ac9c979
#
_entry.id   0343b70759f67fbbf817d3d68ac9c979
#
_cell.length_a   1.000
_cell.length_b   1.000
_cell.length_c   1.000
_cell.angle_alpha   90.00
_cell.angle_beta   90.00
_cell.angle_gamma   90.00
#
_symmetry.space_group_name_H-M   'P 1'
#
loop_
_entity.id
_entity.type
_entity.pdbx_description
1 polymer ?
#
loop_
_entity_poly.entity_id
_entity_poly.type
_entity_poly.pdbx_seq_one_letter_code
_entity_poly.pdbx_strand_id
1 'polypeptide(L)'
;MKKIVLILALAAALLSGCKSQQQAPSALDVIMSRTSIRCFTGEPVAKEQLETILKAGMAAPTAMNTQPWRFVVVTDKEKIAQVFGSGFRGEMFNAAGAVIVVCGQTTMMRKPFGEPDAPETEMPNKFWFEDCAAAAENILLAAKALGLGAVWTAGYPAEERTAPIAEALGIPEGIVPLCIIPLGVPAEDPAPKDKWKPENIHWEQW
;
A
#
# COMPACT_ATOMS: atom_id res chain seq x y z
N MET A 1 -53.02 3.72 34.77
CA MET A 1 -52.13 2.62 34.31
C MET A 1 -51.65 2.81 32.86
N LYS A 2 -52.48 3.26 31.88
CA LYS A 2 -52.08 3.44 30.49
C LYS A 2 -50.99 4.51 30.24
N LYS A 3 -50.88 5.56 31.05
CA LYS A 3 -49.87 6.64 30.90
C LYS A 3 -48.47 6.26 31.39
N ILE A 4 -48.35 5.34 32.36
CA ILE A 4 -47.07 4.87 32.90
C ILE A 4 -46.39 3.90 31.94
N VAL A 5 -47.15 3.09 31.20
CA VAL A 5 -46.62 2.16 30.18
C VAL A 5 -46.04 2.89 29.00
N LEU A 6 -46.58 4.06 28.60
CA LEU A 6 -46.12 4.86 27.48
C LEU A 6 -44.75 5.54 27.76
N ILE A 7 -44.52 5.95 29.01
CA ILE A 7 -43.26 6.58 29.45
C ILE A 7 -42.09 5.57 29.49
N LEU A 8 -42.37 4.34 29.91
CA LEU A 8 -41.39 3.26 29.95
C LEU A 8 -41.00 2.79 28.54
N ALA A 9 -41.91 2.80 27.57
CA ALA A 9 -41.61 2.47 26.16
C ALA A 9 -40.75 3.55 25.48
N LEU A 10 -40.92 4.84 25.83
CA LEU A 10 -40.11 5.93 25.28
C LEU A 10 -38.67 5.95 25.86
N ALA A 11 -38.51 5.56 27.14
CA ALA A 11 -37.18 5.45 27.77
C ALA A 11 -36.35 4.29 27.21
N ALA A 12 -36.99 3.17 26.83
CA ALA A 12 -36.31 2.04 26.21
C ALA A 12 -35.80 2.35 24.77
N ALA A 13 -36.49 3.23 24.02
CA ALA A 13 -36.11 3.66 22.70
C ALA A 13 -34.85 4.58 22.67
N LEU A 14 -34.59 5.30 23.77
CA LEU A 14 -33.43 6.19 23.89
C LEU A 14 -32.12 5.47 24.25
N LEU A 15 -32.18 4.20 24.72
CA LEU A 15 -31.01 3.40 25.07
C LEU A 15 -30.46 2.56 23.90
N SER A 16 -31.16 2.52 22.76
CA SER A 16 -30.73 1.72 21.58
C SER A 16 -29.85 2.47 20.59
N GLY A 17 -29.39 3.69 20.89
CA GLY A 17 -28.71 4.60 19.96
C GLY A 17 -27.21 4.78 20.14
N CYS A 18 -26.56 4.20 21.15
CA CYS A 18 -25.11 4.22 21.26
C CYS A 18 -24.49 3.04 20.49
N LYS A 19 -24.46 3.11 19.16
CA LYS A 19 -23.37 2.45 18.42
C LYS A 19 -22.09 3.13 18.91
N SER A 20 -21.28 2.42 19.70
CA SER A 20 -19.92 2.87 20.00
C SER A 20 -19.27 3.18 18.65
N GLN A 21 -18.99 4.44 18.35
CA GLN A 21 -18.13 4.80 17.23
C GLN A 21 -16.79 4.12 17.55
N GLN A 22 -16.51 3.04 16.86
CA GLN A 22 -15.23 2.35 16.98
C GLN A 22 -14.20 3.37 16.52
N GLN A 23 -13.45 3.93 17.45
CA GLN A 23 -12.44 4.94 17.19
C GLN A 23 -11.46 4.36 16.16
N ALA A 24 -11.20 5.09 15.09
CA ALA A 24 -10.23 4.66 14.10
C ALA A 24 -8.86 4.41 14.79
N PRO A 25 -8.13 3.36 14.41
CA PRO A 25 -6.85 3.06 15.04
C PRO A 25 -5.88 4.22 14.83
N SER A 26 -5.05 4.50 15.84
CA SER A 26 -4.00 5.51 15.71
C SER A 26 -2.95 5.07 14.67
N ALA A 27 -2.16 6.02 14.17
CA ALA A 27 -1.08 5.70 13.24
C ALA A 27 -0.08 4.70 13.85
N LEU A 28 0.22 4.82 15.14
CA LEU A 28 1.09 3.87 15.84
C LEU A 28 0.47 2.48 15.93
N ASP A 29 -0.83 2.38 16.23
CA ASP A 29 -1.52 1.08 16.28
C ASP A 29 -1.45 0.38 14.92
N VAL A 30 -1.64 1.13 13.82
CA VAL A 30 -1.54 0.58 12.46
C VAL A 30 -0.13 0.09 12.18
N ILE A 31 0.90 0.90 12.47
CA ILE A 31 2.31 0.56 12.25
C ILE A 31 2.69 -0.70 13.04
N MET A 32 2.34 -0.75 14.32
CA MET A 32 2.73 -1.86 15.21
C MET A 32 1.94 -3.15 14.94
N SER A 33 0.69 -3.05 14.45
CA SER A 33 -0.16 -4.20 14.15
C SER A 33 -0.10 -4.69 12.72
N ARG A 34 0.49 -3.90 11.78
CA ARG A 34 0.59 -4.32 10.40
C ARG A 34 1.48 -5.58 10.27
N THR A 35 0.94 -6.58 9.61
CA THR A 35 1.67 -7.79 9.24
C THR A 35 1.46 -8.12 7.76
N SER A 36 2.31 -8.98 7.20
CA SER A 36 2.18 -9.42 5.81
C SER A 36 1.08 -10.48 5.70
N ILE A 37 0.03 -10.16 4.97
CA ILE A 37 -1.10 -11.07 4.68
C ILE A 37 -0.88 -11.69 3.30
N ARG A 38 -0.99 -13.01 3.22
CA ARG A 38 -0.76 -13.79 1.99
C ARG A 38 -1.95 -14.65 1.59
N CYS A 39 -2.95 -14.76 2.47
CA CYS A 39 -4.20 -15.45 2.19
C CYS A 39 -5.34 -14.43 2.15
N PHE A 40 -6.08 -14.42 1.05
CA PHE A 40 -7.19 -13.49 0.80
C PHE A 40 -8.47 -14.27 0.50
N THR A 41 -9.64 -13.63 0.73
CA THR A 41 -10.95 -14.24 0.47
C THR A 41 -11.34 -14.28 -1.01
N GLY A 42 -10.63 -13.52 -1.85
CA GLY A 42 -10.99 -13.34 -3.26
C GLY A 42 -12.02 -12.24 -3.52
N GLU A 43 -12.55 -11.62 -2.47
CA GLU A 43 -13.50 -10.50 -2.62
C GLU A 43 -12.83 -9.29 -3.28
N PRO A 44 -13.56 -8.58 -4.18
CA PRO A 44 -13.03 -7.37 -4.81
C PRO A 44 -12.83 -6.26 -3.78
N VAL A 45 -11.81 -5.43 -3.99
CA VAL A 45 -11.60 -4.21 -3.22
C VAL A 45 -12.32 -3.05 -3.90
N ALA A 46 -13.08 -2.27 -3.14
CA ALA A 46 -13.81 -1.13 -3.66
C ALA A 46 -12.86 -0.07 -4.24
N LYS A 47 -13.27 0.57 -5.32
CA LYS A 47 -12.47 1.61 -5.99
C LYS A 47 -12.09 2.75 -5.05
N GLU A 48 -13.01 3.17 -4.20
CA GLU A 48 -12.83 4.24 -3.22
C GLU A 48 -11.75 3.90 -2.17
N GLN A 49 -11.67 2.61 -1.79
CA GLN A 49 -10.61 2.12 -0.90
C GLN A 49 -9.26 2.15 -1.62
N LEU A 50 -9.20 1.68 -2.87
CA LEU A 50 -7.98 1.72 -3.69
C LEU A 50 -7.49 3.16 -3.89
N GLU A 51 -8.38 4.10 -4.20
CA GLU A 51 -8.05 5.52 -4.34
C GLU A 51 -7.50 6.10 -3.03
N THR A 52 -8.06 5.72 -1.89
CA THR A 52 -7.58 6.15 -0.57
C THR A 52 -6.17 5.61 -0.30
N ILE A 53 -5.92 4.35 -0.60
CA ILE A 53 -4.61 3.70 -0.47
C ILE A 53 -3.57 4.38 -1.38
N LEU A 54 -3.94 4.68 -2.62
CA LEU A 54 -3.05 5.35 -3.56
C LEU A 54 -2.73 6.79 -3.14
N LYS A 55 -3.70 7.53 -2.60
CA LYS A 55 -3.48 8.87 -2.02
C LYS A 55 -2.51 8.81 -0.84
N ALA A 56 -2.61 7.78 0.01
CA ALA A 56 -1.65 7.57 1.09
C ALA A 56 -0.25 7.28 0.55
N GLY A 57 -0.12 6.46 -0.49
CA GLY A 57 1.13 6.23 -1.20
C GLY A 57 1.75 7.54 -1.72
N MET A 58 0.95 8.36 -2.39
CA MET A 58 1.39 9.67 -2.92
C MET A 58 1.71 10.71 -1.83
N ALA A 59 1.31 10.48 -0.59
CA ALA A 59 1.66 11.35 0.54
C ALA A 59 3.05 11.06 1.12
N ALA A 60 3.78 10.06 0.61
CA ALA A 60 5.14 9.77 1.04
C ALA A 60 6.09 10.93 0.71
N PRO A 61 7.13 11.17 1.54
CA PRO A 61 8.17 12.12 1.19
C PRO A 61 9.00 11.60 0.02
N THR A 62 9.60 12.52 -0.74
CA THR A 62 10.54 12.19 -1.81
C THR A 62 11.74 13.12 -1.79
N ALA A 63 12.88 12.63 -2.24
CA ALA A 63 14.05 13.46 -2.42
C ALA A 63 13.72 14.62 -3.37
N MET A 64 13.95 15.85 -2.91
CA MET A 64 13.71 17.07 -3.70
C MET A 64 12.28 17.20 -4.26
N ASN A 65 11.31 16.51 -3.66
CA ASN A 65 9.91 16.48 -4.11
C ASN A 65 9.76 16.00 -5.57
N THR A 66 10.57 15.05 -6.00
CA THR A 66 10.56 14.54 -7.38
C THR A 66 9.34 13.69 -7.72
N GLN A 67 8.69 13.08 -6.71
CA GLN A 67 7.47 12.27 -6.87
C GLN A 67 7.57 11.24 -8.01
N PRO A 68 8.59 10.37 -7.98
CA PRO A 68 8.91 9.49 -9.11
C PRO A 68 7.94 8.32 -9.25
N TRP A 69 7.09 8.07 -8.26
CA TRP A 69 6.18 6.94 -8.25
C TRP A 69 5.17 6.97 -9.39
N ARG A 70 4.90 5.78 -9.91
CA ARG A 70 3.81 5.48 -10.83
C ARG A 70 3.15 4.20 -10.31
N PHE A 71 1.83 4.11 -10.40
CA PHE A 71 1.09 2.96 -9.91
C PHE A 71 0.30 2.33 -11.03
N VAL A 72 0.43 1.01 -11.19
CA VAL A 72 -0.48 0.23 -12.02
C VAL A 72 -1.37 -0.58 -11.08
N VAL A 73 -2.69 -0.38 -11.18
CA VAL A 73 -3.68 -1.07 -10.35
C VAL A 73 -4.41 -2.08 -11.22
N VAL A 74 -4.34 -3.34 -10.85
CA VAL A 74 -4.99 -4.45 -11.56
C VAL A 74 -6.08 -5.02 -10.65
N THR A 75 -7.34 -4.90 -11.08
CA THR A 75 -8.52 -5.43 -10.38
C THR A 75 -9.22 -6.54 -11.16
N ASP A 76 -8.93 -6.63 -12.44
CA ASP A 76 -9.46 -7.68 -13.30
C ASP A 76 -8.81 -9.03 -12.96
N LYS A 77 -9.63 -10.02 -12.62
CA LYS A 77 -9.18 -11.34 -12.14
C LYS A 77 -8.43 -12.13 -13.22
N GLU A 78 -8.86 -12.03 -14.47
CA GLU A 78 -8.21 -12.73 -15.58
C GLU A 78 -6.82 -12.11 -15.83
N LYS A 79 -6.72 -10.79 -15.77
CA LYS A 79 -5.44 -10.09 -15.90
C LYS A 79 -4.51 -10.39 -14.75
N ILE A 80 -5.01 -10.45 -13.50
CA ILE A 80 -4.21 -10.86 -12.33
C ILE A 80 -3.68 -12.27 -12.54
N ALA A 81 -4.53 -13.22 -12.93
CA ALA A 81 -4.14 -14.60 -13.16
C ALA A 81 -3.10 -14.71 -14.29
N GLN A 82 -3.29 -13.97 -15.38
CA GLN A 82 -2.38 -13.95 -16.52
C GLN A 82 -0.98 -13.44 -16.15
N VAL A 83 -0.92 -12.32 -15.42
CA VAL A 83 0.35 -11.61 -15.16
C VAL A 83 1.07 -12.18 -13.93
N PHE A 84 0.32 -12.55 -12.87
CA PHE A 84 0.88 -12.91 -11.57
C PHE A 84 0.50 -14.31 -11.09
N GLY A 85 -0.45 -14.97 -11.73
CA GLY A 85 -1.08 -16.21 -11.25
C GLY A 85 -0.23 -17.47 -11.40
N SER A 86 0.96 -17.40 -11.98
CA SER A 86 1.88 -18.52 -12.12
C SER A 86 2.98 -18.55 -11.07
N GLY A 87 3.61 -19.72 -10.90
CA GLY A 87 4.75 -19.92 -10.01
C GLY A 87 4.36 -20.04 -8.55
N PHE A 88 5.36 -20.01 -7.67
CA PHE A 88 5.26 -20.32 -6.23
C PHE A 88 4.26 -19.43 -5.45
N ARG A 89 3.96 -18.23 -5.94
CA ARG A 89 3.03 -17.28 -5.30
C ARG A 89 1.74 -17.08 -6.06
N GLY A 90 1.50 -17.87 -7.11
CA GLY A 90 0.34 -17.69 -8.00
C GLY A 90 -0.98 -17.73 -7.26
N GLU A 91 -1.17 -18.67 -6.33
CA GLU A 91 -2.41 -18.80 -5.52
C GLU A 91 -2.69 -17.52 -4.72
N MET A 92 -1.67 -16.91 -4.11
CA MET A 92 -1.80 -15.66 -3.35
C MET A 92 -2.31 -14.52 -4.25
N PHE A 93 -1.75 -14.38 -5.46
CA PHE A 93 -2.19 -13.34 -6.39
C PHE A 93 -3.60 -13.61 -6.92
N ASN A 94 -3.92 -14.85 -7.27
CA ASN A 94 -5.25 -15.24 -7.76
C ASN A 94 -6.35 -14.98 -6.72
N ALA A 95 -6.03 -15.13 -5.44
CA ALA A 95 -6.95 -14.86 -4.33
C ALA A 95 -7.00 -13.37 -3.93
N ALA A 96 -6.07 -12.52 -4.38
CA ALA A 96 -6.07 -11.10 -4.04
C ALA A 96 -7.29 -10.38 -4.63
N GLY A 97 -7.82 -9.38 -3.92
CA GLY A 97 -8.92 -8.53 -4.39
C GLY A 97 -8.46 -7.50 -5.42
N ALA A 98 -7.18 -7.09 -5.35
CA ALA A 98 -6.49 -6.24 -6.31
C ALA A 98 -4.97 -6.44 -6.20
N VAL A 99 -4.24 -5.97 -7.20
CA VAL A 99 -2.77 -5.92 -7.20
C VAL A 99 -2.34 -4.51 -7.55
N ILE A 100 -1.47 -3.91 -6.74
CA ILE A 100 -0.82 -2.63 -7.03
C ILE A 100 0.64 -2.89 -7.38
N VAL A 101 1.05 -2.51 -8.59
CA VAL A 101 2.46 -2.48 -8.98
C VAL A 101 2.97 -1.07 -8.72
N VAL A 102 3.88 -0.95 -7.77
CA VAL A 102 4.57 0.32 -7.47
C VAL A 102 5.77 0.42 -8.39
N CYS A 103 5.76 1.42 -9.24
CA CYS A 103 6.83 1.68 -10.20
C CYS A 103 7.49 3.02 -9.90
N GLY A 104 8.73 3.19 -10.33
CA GLY A 104 9.45 4.44 -10.22
C GLY A 104 10.03 4.90 -11.54
N GLN A 105 9.99 6.21 -11.77
CA GLN A 105 10.66 6.87 -12.88
C GLN A 105 12.14 7.01 -12.53
N THR A 106 13.00 6.41 -13.36
CA THR A 106 14.44 6.32 -13.13
C THR A 106 15.21 7.56 -13.53
N THR A 107 14.57 8.49 -14.26
CA THR A 107 15.12 9.77 -14.69
C THR A 107 14.25 10.94 -14.26
N MET A 108 14.81 12.13 -14.23
CA MET A 108 14.11 13.38 -13.93
C MET A 108 14.68 14.53 -14.77
N MET A 109 13.83 15.49 -15.10
CA MET A 109 14.27 16.78 -15.68
C MET A 109 14.71 17.71 -14.55
N ARG A 110 15.93 18.21 -14.59
CA ARG A 110 16.48 19.10 -13.58
C ARG A 110 17.61 19.97 -14.12
N LYS A 111 17.75 21.17 -13.55
CA LYS A 111 18.94 22.00 -13.73
C LYS A 111 20.12 21.39 -12.98
N PRO A 112 21.34 21.46 -13.54
CA PRO A 112 22.57 21.08 -12.86
C PRO A 112 22.71 21.80 -11.52
N PHE A 113 23.24 21.11 -10.52
CA PHE A 113 23.43 21.69 -9.19
C PHE A 113 24.44 22.85 -9.24
N GLY A 114 24.05 24.01 -8.69
CA GLY A 114 24.90 25.21 -8.68
C GLY A 114 24.79 26.08 -9.95
N GLU A 115 23.98 25.68 -10.94
CA GLU A 115 23.79 26.41 -12.20
C GLU A 115 22.33 26.84 -12.40
N PRO A 116 21.86 27.88 -11.65
CA PRO A 116 20.43 28.25 -11.67
C PRO A 116 19.92 28.74 -13.03
N ASP A 117 20.83 29.23 -13.88
CA ASP A 117 20.49 29.75 -15.22
C ASP A 117 20.65 28.71 -16.35
N ALA A 118 21.16 27.52 -16.03
CA ALA A 118 21.29 26.44 -16.99
C ALA A 118 19.92 25.89 -17.41
N PRO A 119 19.77 25.35 -18.63
CA PRO A 119 18.57 24.63 -19.02
C PRO A 119 18.41 23.34 -18.20
N GLU A 120 17.16 22.92 -18.02
CA GLU A 120 16.88 21.60 -17.47
C GLU A 120 17.33 20.52 -18.44
N THR A 121 17.99 19.49 -17.92
CA THR A 121 18.41 18.31 -18.66
C THR A 121 17.90 17.05 -18.00
N GLU A 122 17.72 16.00 -18.77
CA GLU A 122 17.39 14.69 -18.23
C GLU A 122 18.59 14.11 -17.50
N MET A 123 18.39 13.66 -16.30
CA MET A 123 19.43 13.04 -15.47
C MET A 123 18.86 11.87 -14.65
N PRO A 124 19.72 10.95 -14.20
CA PRO A 124 19.27 9.86 -13.32
C PRO A 124 18.63 10.37 -12.04
N ASN A 125 17.47 9.86 -11.69
CA ASN A 125 16.87 10.02 -10.36
C ASN A 125 17.45 8.96 -9.43
N LYS A 126 18.49 9.30 -8.67
CA LYS A 126 19.22 8.34 -7.85
C LYS A 126 18.42 7.81 -6.66
N PHE A 127 17.34 8.50 -6.26
CA PHE A 127 16.54 8.17 -5.06
C PHE A 127 15.18 7.58 -5.40
N TRP A 128 14.93 7.25 -6.67
CA TRP A 128 13.62 6.80 -7.11
C TRP A 128 13.12 5.56 -6.34
N PHE A 129 14.00 4.64 -5.99
CA PHE A 129 13.58 3.40 -5.33
C PHE A 129 13.33 3.60 -3.83
N GLU A 130 14.08 4.45 -3.13
CA GLU A 130 13.81 4.84 -1.74
C GLU A 130 12.47 5.59 -1.65
N ASP A 131 12.26 6.56 -2.55
CA ASP A 131 11.04 7.34 -2.64
C ASP A 131 9.82 6.43 -2.88
N CYS A 132 9.94 5.49 -3.82
CA CYS A 132 8.89 4.52 -4.10
C CYS A 132 8.73 3.49 -2.97
N ALA A 133 9.79 3.16 -2.23
CA ALA A 133 9.70 2.30 -1.06
C ALA A 133 8.90 2.96 0.08
N ALA A 134 9.12 4.26 0.31
CA ALA A 134 8.31 5.04 1.26
C ALA A 134 6.83 5.06 0.86
N ALA A 135 6.54 5.25 -0.44
CA ALA A 135 5.18 5.19 -0.95
C ALA A 135 4.55 3.79 -0.79
N ALA A 136 5.32 2.73 -1.02
CA ALA A 136 4.85 1.35 -0.85
C ALA A 136 4.51 1.04 0.62
N GLU A 137 5.32 1.49 1.59
CA GLU A 137 4.98 1.32 3.01
C GLU A 137 3.70 2.07 3.38
N ASN A 138 3.51 3.30 2.91
CA ASN A 138 2.25 4.03 3.12
C ASN A 138 1.04 3.27 2.55
N ILE A 139 1.18 2.62 1.38
CA ILE A 139 0.14 1.74 0.80
C ILE A 139 -0.19 0.58 1.75
N LEU A 140 0.82 -0.09 2.30
CA LEU A 140 0.63 -1.21 3.23
C LEU A 140 -0.06 -0.76 4.52
N LEU A 141 0.32 0.39 5.07
CA LEU A 141 -0.29 0.96 6.27
C LEU A 141 -1.74 1.39 6.02
N ALA A 142 -2.01 2.03 4.88
CA ALA A 142 -3.36 2.44 4.51
C ALA A 142 -4.29 1.23 4.29
N ALA A 143 -3.79 0.16 3.65
CA ALA A 143 -4.54 -1.09 3.51
C ALA A 143 -4.93 -1.64 4.89
N LYS A 144 -3.97 -1.73 5.84
CA LYS A 144 -4.23 -2.17 7.22
C LYS A 144 -5.25 -1.28 7.93
N ALA A 145 -5.12 0.04 7.81
CA ALA A 145 -6.06 1.00 8.42
C ALA A 145 -7.49 0.85 7.91
N LEU A 146 -7.66 0.40 6.66
CA LEU A 146 -8.96 0.12 6.03
C LEU A 146 -9.46 -1.31 6.27
N GLY A 147 -8.79 -2.11 7.13
CA GLY A 147 -9.17 -3.49 7.41
C GLY A 147 -8.78 -4.48 6.30
N LEU A 148 -7.95 -4.06 5.34
CA LEU A 148 -7.45 -4.92 4.28
C LEU A 148 -6.11 -5.54 4.67
N GLY A 149 -5.84 -6.72 4.10
CA GLY A 149 -4.54 -7.37 4.12
C GLY A 149 -3.72 -6.98 2.90
N ALA A 150 -2.40 -6.92 3.04
CA ALA A 150 -1.48 -6.69 1.94
C ALA A 150 -0.09 -7.28 2.25
N VAL A 151 0.70 -7.49 1.20
CA VAL A 151 2.10 -7.90 1.36
C VAL A 151 2.98 -7.29 0.26
N TRP A 152 4.17 -6.86 0.64
CA TRP A 152 5.22 -6.48 -0.30
C TRP A 152 5.82 -7.74 -0.94
N THR A 153 5.79 -7.83 -2.26
CA THR A 153 6.59 -8.78 -3.02
C THR A 153 7.60 -8.03 -3.88
N ALA A 154 8.86 -8.44 -3.82
CA ALA A 154 9.94 -7.73 -4.50
C ALA A 154 9.82 -7.86 -6.04
N GLY A 155 10.06 -6.75 -6.72
CA GLY A 155 10.34 -6.67 -8.15
C GLY A 155 11.82 -6.35 -8.35
N TYR A 156 12.15 -5.04 -8.38
CA TYR A 156 13.54 -4.55 -8.49
C TYR A 156 14.42 -5.07 -7.32
N PRO A 157 15.71 -5.39 -7.54
CA PRO A 157 16.46 -5.27 -8.80
C PRO A 157 16.41 -6.52 -9.72
N ALA A 158 15.49 -7.45 -9.48
CA ALA A 158 15.41 -8.70 -10.22
C ALA A 158 14.75 -8.48 -11.61
N GLU A 159 15.55 -8.22 -12.62
CA GLU A 159 15.07 -7.91 -13.96
C GLU A 159 14.25 -9.06 -14.56
N GLU A 160 14.61 -10.31 -14.26
CA GLU A 160 13.86 -11.50 -14.66
C GLU A 160 12.41 -11.53 -14.13
N ARG A 161 12.10 -10.71 -13.11
CA ARG A 161 10.73 -10.53 -12.58
C ARG A 161 10.07 -9.28 -13.11
N THR A 162 10.82 -8.19 -13.23
CA THR A 162 10.24 -6.89 -13.60
C THR A 162 9.94 -6.77 -15.07
N ALA A 163 10.81 -7.33 -15.95
CA ALA A 163 10.65 -7.23 -17.40
C ALA A 163 9.35 -7.89 -17.91
N PRO A 164 8.99 -9.13 -17.53
CA PRO A 164 7.72 -9.74 -17.96
C PRO A 164 6.50 -8.99 -17.45
N ILE A 165 6.56 -8.41 -16.24
CA ILE A 165 5.46 -7.61 -15.68
C ILE A 165 5.32 -6.30 -16.45
N ALA A 166 6.44 -5.64 -16.75
CA ALA A 166 6.44 -4.40 -17.52
C ALA A 166 5.86 -4.62 -18.92
N GLU A 167 6.26 -5.67 -19.61
CA GLU A 167 5.73 -6.04 -20.91
C GLU A 167 4.22 -6.33 -20.84
N ALA A 168 3.79 -7.20 -19.92
CA ALA A 168 2.39 -7.62 -19.81
C ALA A 168 1.44 -6.48 -19.42
N LEU A 169 1.94 -5.45 -18.72
CA LEU A 169 1.17 -4.29 -18.28
C LEU A 169 1.41 -3.04 -19.15
N GLY A 170 2.24 -3.11 -20.16
CA GLY A 170 2.55 -1.98 -21.05
C GLY A 170 3.27 -0.83 -20.33
N ILE A 171 4.11 -1.14 -19.33
CA ILE A 171 4.89 -0.13 -18.61
C ILE A 171 6.00 0.38 -19.53
N PRO A 172 6.09 1.71 -19.77
CA PRO A 172 7.04 2.26 -20.71
C PRO A 172 8.49 2.19 -20.21
N GLU A 173 9.42 2.30 -21.13
CA GLU A 173 10.85 2.45 -20.82
C GLU A 173 11.11 3.63 -19.87
N GLY A 174 12.07 3.50 -18.97
CA GLY A 174 12.36 4.49 -17.93
C GLY A 174 11.47 4.42 -16.68
N ILE A 175 10.41 3.58 -16.70
CA ILE A 175 9.58 3.27 -15.54
C ILE A 175 9.84 1.82 -15.12
N VAL A 176 10.30 1.63 -13.88
CA VAL A 176 10.72 0.31 -13.38
C VAL A 176 9.80 -0.14 -12.24
N PRO A 177 9.21 -1.36 -12.31
CA PRO A 177 8.46 -1.96 -11.20
C PRO A 177 9.37 -2.19 -9.99
N LEU A 178 9.16 -1.46 -8.90
CA LEU A 178 9.88 -1.66 -7.64
C LEU A 178 9.37 -2.89 -6.89
N CYS A 179 8.06 -2.93 -6.68
CA CYS A 179 7.41 -4.02 -5.97
C CYS A 179 5.98 -4.24 -6.43
N ILE A 180 5.48 -5.43 -6.13
CA ILE A 180 4.12 -5.85 -6.45
C ILE A 180 3.41 -6.13 -5.13
N ILE A 181 2.27 -5.48 -4.89
CA ILE A 181 1.49 -5.54 -3.66
C ILE A 181 0.13 -6.15 -3.94
N PRO A 182 -0.05 -7.49 -3.78
CA PRO A 182 -1.38 -8.05 -3.69
C PRO A 182 -2.05 -7.58 -2.41
N LEU A 183 -3.34 -7.23 -2.50
CA LEU A 183 -4.16 -6.79 -1.37
C LEU A 183 -5.60 -7.24 -1.51
N GLY A 184 -6.30 -7.32 -0.39
CA GLY A 184 -7.70 -7.77 -0.36
C GLY A 184 -8.20 -7.99 1.06
N VAL A 185 -9.42 -8.51 1.18
CA VAL A 185 -9.98 -8.95 2.45
C VAL A 185 -9.16 -10.13 2.96
N PRO A 186 -8.57 -10.04 4.18
CA PRO A 186 -7.70 -11.10 4.68
C PRO A 186 -8.49 -12.37 5.03
N ALA A 187 -7.97 -13.54 4.64
CA ALA A 187 -8.45 -14.85 5.06
C ALA A 187 -7.59 -15.45 6.19
N GLU A 188 -6.65 -14.69 6.71
CA GLU A 188 -5.77 -15.05 7.83
C GLU A 188 -5.57 -13.83 8.75
N ASP A 189 -5.23 -14.08 10.02
CA ASP A 189 -4.92 -13.01 10.98
C ASP A 189 -3.66 -13.39 11.79
N PRO A 190 -2.48 -13.40 11.16
CA PRO A 190 -1.24 -13.71 11.85
C PRO A 190 -0.88 -12.61 12.84
N ALA A 191 -0.48 -13.01 14.05
CA ALA A 191 0.01 -12.07 15.06
C ALA A 191 1.23 -11.28 14.56
N PRO A 192 1.35 -9.99 14.89
CA PRO A 192 2.54 -9.21 14.64
C PRO A 192 3.78 -9.87 15.27
N LYS A 193 4.90 -9.84 14.56
CA LYS A 193 6.17 -10.35 15.07
C LYS A 193 6.84 -9.27 15.93
N ASP A 194 7.33 -9.64 17.08
CA ASP A 194 8.26 -8.79 17.82
C ASP A 194 9.59 -8.69 17.05
N LYS A 195 9.94 -7.46 16.70
CA LYS A 195 11.15 -7.13 15.93
C LYS A 195 12.04 -6.15 16.71
N TRP A 196 11.70 -5.87 17.99
CA TRP A 196 12.48 -4.99 18.81
C TRP A 196 13.86 -5.59 19.09
N LYS A 197 14.90 -4.87 18.75
CA LYS A 197 16.30 -5.25 18.93
C LYS A 197 17.08 -4.03 19.39
N PRO A 198 17.19 -3.81 20.71
CA PRO A 198 17.88 -2.65 21.24
C PRO A 198 19.37 -2.62 20.86
N GLU A 199 19.97 -3.79 20.58
CA GLU A 199 21.34 -3.90 20.08
C GLU A 199 21.58 -3.27 18.71
N ASN A 200 20.52 -2.97 17.95
CA ASN A 200 20.60 -2.25 16.67
C ASN A 200 20.55 -0.73 16.84
N ILE A 201 20.50 -0.23 18.09
CA ILE A 201 20.41 1.20 18.39
C ILE A 201 21.72 1.65 18.99
N HIS A 202 22.39 2.56 18.31
CA HIS A 202 23.63 3.15 18.76
C HIS A 202 23.36 4.62 19.05
N TRP A 203 23.65 5.03 20.30
CA TRP A 203 23.45 6.40 20.78
C TRP A 203 24.75 7.18 20.62
N GLU A 204 24.68 8.36 20.03
CA GLU A 204 25.78 9.32 19.81
C GLU A 204 26.83 8.83 18.80
N GLN A 205 27.19 7.55 18.82
CA GLN A 205 28.21 6.95 17.92
C GLN A 205 27.90 5.44 17.73
N TRP A 206 28.51 4.86 16.69
CA TRP A 206 28.42 3.41 16.42
C TRP A 206 29.16 2.62 17.50
#